data_eb53febcb05311aecd82c1f4a47587f6
#
_entry.id   eb53febcb05311aecd82c1f4a47587f6
#
_cell.length_a   1.000
_cell.length_b   1.000
_cell.length_c   1.000
_cell.angle_alpha   90.00
_cell.angle_beta   90.00
_cell.angle_gamma   90.00
#
_symmetry.space_group_name_H-M   'P 1'
#
loop_
_entity.id
_entity.type
_entity.pdbx_description
1 polymer ?
#
loop_
_entity_poly.entity_id
_entity_poly.type
_entity_poly.pdbx_seq_one_letter_code
_entity_poly.pdbx_strand_id
1 'polypeptide(L)'
;MSPVPVSLAELTARHRDGIVGYLVRLLGDRQEAEDACQDAFLRAHQAFARLGPEANSRAWLYRIATRSGLNAARRRSRRTARAADVDLDSLPAAAGLSPERREELLAIRRAVERLPPRQRAALMLRQFEGFGYAEIAVALGGSEQGARANVYQAIKKLRATLGGARRRDAKR
;
A
#
# COMPACT_ATOMS: atom_id res chain seq x y z
N MET A 1 14.36 6.29 -29.38
CA MET A 1 14.95 7.13 -28.32
C MET A 1 15.32 6.19 -27.17
N SER A 2 16.60 6.01 -26.93
CA SER A 2 17.07 5.25 -25.75
C SER A 2 16.62 5.98 -24.50
N PRO A 3 16.05 5.28 -23.50
CA PRO A 3 15.70 5.92 -22.24
C PRO A 3 17.00 6.41 -21.60
N VAL A 4 17.06 7.70 -21.29
CA VAL A 4 18.14 8.28 -20.50
C VAL A 4 18.21 7.47 -19.19
N PRO A 5 19.38 6.95 -18.80
CA PRO A 5 19.50 6.26 -17.53
C PRO A 5 19.11 7.23 -16.40
N VAL A 6 17.94 7.03 -15.83
CA VAL A 6 17.45 7.83 -14.70
C VAL A 6 18.39 7.56 -13.53
N SER A 7 19.03 8.58 -13.00
CA SER A 7 19.84 8.41 -11.79
C SER A 7 18.97 7.95 -10.63
N LEU A 8 19.55 7.23 -9.67
CA LEU A 8 18.80 6.82 -8.47
C LEU A 8 18.24 8.02 -7.73
N ALA A 9 18.97 9.13 -7.68
CA ALA A 9 18.51 10.37 -7.03
C ALA A 9 17.24 10.93 -7.70
N GLU A 10 17.20 10.97 -9.04
CA GLU A 10 16.02 11.40 -9.78
C GLU A 10 14.85 10.43 -9.62
N LEU A 11 15.12 9.13 -9.64
CA LEU A 11 14.11 8.10 -9.46
C LEU A 11 13.47 8.19 -8.07
N THR A 12 14.28 8.30 -7.02
CA THR A 12 13.80 8.43 -5.64
C THR A 12 13.09 9.76 -5.42
N ALA A 13 13.62 10.88 -5.90
CA ALA A 13 12.97 12.18 -5.79
C ALA A 13 11.59 12.19 -6.47
N ARG A 14 11.50 11.63 -7.68
CA ARG A 14 10.24 11.55 -8.45
C ARG A 14 9.16 10.71 -7.78
N HIS A 15 9.53 9.63 -7.10
CA HIS A 15 8.59 8.65 -6.57
C HIS A 15 8.43 8.66 -5.05
N ARG A 16 9.20 9.52 -4.33
CA ARG A 16 9.20 9.56 -2.87
C ARG A 16 7.80 9.74 -2.28
N ASP A 17 7.10 10.77 -2.72
CA ASP A 17 5.78 11.10 -2.16
C ASP A 17 4.73 10.03 -2.49
N GLY A 18 4.78 9.47 -3.70
CA GLY A 18 3.93 8.33 -4.08
C GLY A 18 4.20 7.11 -3.21
N ILE A 19 5.47 6.77 -2.97
CA ILE A 19 5.86 5.63 -2.14
C ILE A 19 5.47 5.85 -0.67
N VAL A 20 5.68 7.03 -0.12
CA VAL A 20 5.22 7.36 1.25
C VAL A 20 3.70 7.24 1.34
N GLY A 21 2.96 7.84 0.42
CA GLY A 21 1.51 7.74 0.35
C GLY A 21 1.01 6.29 0.22
N TYR A 22 1.65 5.50 -0.62
CA TYR A 22 1.37 4.07 -0.76
C TYR A 22 1.62 3.31 0.55
N LEU A 23 2.77 3.54 1.20
CA LEU A 23 3.13 2.86 2.46
C LEU A 23 2.21 3.28 3.62
N VAL A 24 1.79 4.55 3.69
CA VAL A 24 0.77 5.01 4.65
C VAL A 24 -0.54 4.25 4.48
N ARG A 25 -1.01 4.10 3.24
CA ARG A 25 -2.24 3.32 2.96
C ARG A 25 -2.07 1.83 3.25
N LEU A 26 -0.87 1.29 3.06
CA LEU A 26 -0.54 -0.11 3.33
C LEU A 26 -0.46 -0.41 4.82
N LEU A 27 0.17 0.48 5.61
CA LEU A 27 0.48 0.26 7.02
C LEU A 27 -0.55 0.88 7.97
N GLY A 28 -1.25 1.94 7.52
CA GLY A 28 -2.19 2.69 8.34
C GLY A 28 -1.52 3.61 9.39
N ASP A 29 -0.20 3.70 9.39
CA ASP A 29 0.60 4.49 10.31
C ASP A 29 1.66 5.27 9.53
N ARG A 30 1.74 6.60 9.75
CA ARG A 30 2.64 7.47 9.01
C ARG A 30 4.10 7.26 9.39
N GLN A 31 4.38 7.11 10.69
CA GLN A 31 5.74 6.92 11.17
C GLN A 31 6.32 5.60 10.66
N GLU A 32 5.55 4.51 10.77
CA GLU A 32 5.96 3.20 10.22
C GLU A 32 6.15 3.25 8.69
N ALA A 33 5.36 4.05 7.99
CA ALA A 33 5.49 4.24 6.54
C ALA A 33 6.76 5.01 6.16
N GLU A 34 7.10 6.07 6.88
CA GLU A 34 8.32 6.85 6.69
C GLU A 34 9.56 6.00 6.97
N ASP A 35 9.57 5.22 8.03
CA ASP A 35 10.65 4.28 8.38
C ASP A 35 10.82 3.20 7.30
N ALA A 36 9.71 2.62 6.81
CA ALA A 36 9.73 1.63 5.73
C ALA A 36 10.20 2.24 4.40
N CYS A 37 9.88 3.53 4.14
CA CYS A 37 10.35 4.26 2.98
C CYS A 37 11.86 4.50 3.02
N GLN A 38 12.39 4.90 4.17
CA GLN A 38 13.85 5.08 4.37
C GLN A 38 14.59 3.75 4.17
N ASP A 39 14.12 2.66 4.79
CA ASP A 39 14.68 1.31 4.60
C ASP A 39 14.64 0.90 3.11
N ALA A 40 13.54 1.18 2.42
CA ALA A 40 13.42 0.90 0.99
C ALA A 40 14.44 1.68 0.15
N PHE A 41 14.65 2.96 0.42
CA PHE A 41 15.62 3.78 -0.34
C PHE A 41 17.06 3.39 -0.07
N LEU A 42 17.42 3.02 1.16
CA LEU A 42 18.73 2.47 1.48
C LEU A 42 19.00 1.17 0.69
N ARG A 43 18.02 0.27 0.64
CA ARG A 43 18.10 -0.96 -0.15
C ARG A 43 18.15 -0.69 -1.65
N ALA A 44 17.39 0.29 -2.13
CA ALA A 44 17.45 0.70 -3.52
C ALA A 44 18.86 1.23 -3.89
N HIS A 45 19.47 2.02 -3.02
CA HIS A 45 20.83 2.51 -3.21
C HIS A 45 21.85 1.36 -3.37
N GLN A 46 21.75 0.34 -2.52
CA GLN A 46 22.64 -0.83 -2.57
C GLN A 46 22.43 -1.72 -3.81
N ALA A 47 21.20 -1.72 -4.36
CA ALA A 47 20.81 -2.62 -5.45
C ALA A 47 20.78 -1.94 -6.83
N PHE A 48 20.85 -0.61 -6.90
CA PHE A 48 20.64 0.15 -8.13
C PHE A 48 21.66 -0.18 -9.23
N ALA A 49 22.93 -0.40 -8.88
CA ALA A 49 23.97 -0.78 -9.84
C ALA A 49 23.69 -2.10 -10.60
N ARG A 50 22.78 -2.93 -10.05
CA ARG A 50 22.37 -4.20 -10.66
C ARG A 50 21.10 -4.09 -11.49
N LEU A 51 20.51 -2.89 -11.56
CA LEU A 51 19.30 -2.64 -12.34
C LEU A 51 19.70 -2.52 -13.82
N GLY A 52 19.18 -3.42 -14.64
CA GLY A 52 19.41 -3.39 -16.08
C GLY A 52 18.74 -2.17 -16.74
N PRO A 53 19.28 -1.70 -17.90
CA PRO A 53 18.77 -0.51 -18.59
C PRO A 53 17.31 -0.66 -19.09
N GLU A 54 16.90 -1.89 -19.38
CA GLU A 54 15.53 -2.21 -19.87
C GLU A 54 14.52 -2.44 -18.73
N ALA A 55 14.95 -2.36 -17.46
CA ALA A 55 14.08 -2.62 -16.34
C ALA A 55 13.07 -1.48 -16.13
N ASN A 56 11.82 -1.82 -15.81
CA ASN A 56 10.85 -0.86 -15.31
C ASN A 56 11.30 -0.37 -13.92
N SER A 57 12.09 0.71 -13.90
CA SER A 57 12.70 1.27 -12.70
C SER A 57 11.67 1.68 -11.64
N ARG A 58 10.47 2.15 -12.08
CA ARG A 58 9.37 2.47 -11.19
C ARG A 58 8.84 1.21 -10.49
N ALA A 59 8.50 0.17 -11.25
CA ALA A 59 8.01 -1.09 -10.67
C ALA A 59 9.06 -1.76 -9.78
N TRP A 60 10.33 -1.67 -10.15
CA TRP A 60 11.45 -2.15 -9.34
C TRP A 60 11.55 -1.41 -7.99
N LEU A 61 11.44 -0.08 -7.99
CA LEU A 61 11.49 0.72 -6.76
C LEU A 61 10.30 0.40 -5.86
N TYR A 62 9.10 0.29 -6.42
CA TYR A 62 7.90 -0.13 -5.69
C TYR A 62 7.99 -1.57 -5.18
N ARG A 63 8.71 -2.47 -5.85
CA ARG A 63 9.01 -3.81 -5.32
C ARG A 63 9.80 -3.75 -4.02
N ILE A 64 10.81 -2.90 -3.96
CA ILE A 64 11.62 -2.73 -2.75
C ILE A 64 10.76 -2.12 -1.64
N ALA A 65 10.01 -1.06 -1.94
CA ALA A 65 9.10 -0.41 -0.98
C ALA A 65 8.02 -1.37 -0.46
N THR A 66 7.39 -2.14 -1.34
CA THR A 66 6.39 -3.16 -0.96
C THR A 66 6.98 -4.20 -0.03
N ARG A 67 8.20 -4.67 -0.31
CA ARG A 67 8.89 -5.64 0.57
C ARG A 67 9.16 -5.06 1.96
N SER A 68 9.64 -3.82 2.05
CA SER A 68 9.85 -3.12 3.33
C SER A 68 8.54 -2.92 4.06
N GLY A 69 7.47 -2.49 3.39
CA GLY A 69 6.14 -2.33 3.97
C GLY A 69 5.52 -3.65 4.47
N LEU A 70 5.59 -4.73 3.68
CA LEU A 70 5.10 -6.04 4.11
C LEU A 70 5.87 -6.60 5.30
N ASN A 71 7.18 -6.34 5.38
CA ASN A 71 7.98 -6.71 6.54
C ASN A 71 7.60 -5.89 7.79
N ALA A 72 7.33 -4.58 7.64
CA ALA A 72 6.82 -3.74 8.71
C ALA A 72 5.45 -4.22 9.20
N ALA A 73 4.52 -4.52 8.30
CA ALA A 73 3.20 -5.07 8.62
C ALA A 73 3.28 -6.38 9.41
N ARG A 74 4.21 -7.28 9.04
CA ARG A 74 4.44 -8.53 9.78
C ARG A 74 4.99 -8.28 11.18
N ARG A 75 5.94 -7.35 11.33
CA ARG A 75 6.47 -6.98 12.66
C ARG A 75 5.37 -6.39 13.55
N ARG A 76 4.53 -5.52 12.99
CA ARG A 76 3.38 -4.94 13.70
C ARG A 76 2.39 -6.01 14.14
N SER A 77 1.97 -6.93 13.28
CA SER A 77 1.06 -8.03 13.61
C SER A 77 1.56 -8.88 14.77
N ARG A 78 2.88 -9.11 14.87
CA ARG A 78 3.50 -9.83 16.00
C ARG A 78 3.49 -9.02 17.30
N ARG A 79 3.54 -7.67 17.21
CA ARG A 79 3.47 -6.76 18.37
C ARG A 79 2.04 -6.57 18.86
N THR A 80 1.08 -6.34 17.94
CA THR A 80 -0.34 -6.12 18.29
C THR A 80 -1.04 -7.39 18.75
N ALA A 81 -0.55 -8.58 18.44
CA ALA A 81 -0.96 -9.80 19.13
C ALA A 81 -0.65 -9.76 20.63
N ARG A 82 0.18 -8.78 21.08
CA ARG A 82 0.54 -8.55 22.48
C ARG A 82 -0.03 -7.26 23.09
N ALA A 83 -0.63 -6.34 22.31
CA ALA A 83 -1.19 -5.08 22.78
C ALA A 83 -2.31 -4.60 21.84
N ALA A 84 -3.54 -4.54 22.38
CA ALA A 84 -4.65 -3.86 21.72
C ALA A 84 -4.58 -2.38 22.11
N ASP A 85 -4.39 -1.51 21.14
CA ASP A 85 -5.08 -0.24 20.97
C ASP A 85 -4.43 0.54 19.80
N VAL A 86 -5.24 0.95 18.85
CA VAL A 86 -4.81 1.81 17.74
C VAL A 86 -5.62 3.10 17.83
N ASP A 87 -4.92 4.19 18.14
CA ASP A 87 -5.47 5.54 18.14
C ASP A 87 -5.98 5.94 16.74
N LEU A 88 -7.28 6.22 16.66
CA LEU A 88 -8.03 6.44 15.42
C LEU A 88 -8.10 7.92 15.00
N ASP A 89 -7.56 8.85 15.80
CA ASP A 89 -7.77 10.30 15.60
C ASP A 89 -6.77 11.00 14.66
N SER A 90 -5.84 10.27 14.05
CA SER A 90 -4.77 10.88 13.22
C SER A 90 -5.06 10.98 11.73
N LEU A 91 -6.32 11.21 11.29
CA LEU A 91 -6.64 11.43 9.88
C LEU A 91 -6.74 12.92 9.53
N PRO A 92 -5.74 13.51 8.85
CA PRO A 92 -5.78 14.92 8.43
C PRO A 92 -6.91 15.24 7.46
N ALA A 93 -7.43 14.24 6.74
CA ALA A 93 -8.46 14.40 5.71
C ALA A 93 -9.90 14.49 6.25
N ALA A 94 -10.12 14.43 7.57
CA ALA A 94 -11.46 14.41 8.17
C ALA A 94 -11.95 15.80 8.64
N ALA A 95 -11.11 16.85 8.56
CA ALA A 95 -11.52 18.20 8.89
C ALA A 95 -12.52 18.73 7.84
N GLY A 96 -13.76 19.03 8.29
CA GLY A 96 -14.82 19.57 7.43
C GLY A 96 -15.82 18.55 6.86
N LEU A 97 -15.69 17.25 7.17
CA LEU A 97 -16.67 16.24 6.77
C LEU A 97 -17.79 16.13 7.78
N SER A 98 -19.02 15.83 7.28
CA SER A 98 -20.14 15.50 8.17
C SER A 98 -19.84 14.24 9.01
N PRO A 99 -20.47 14.08 10.19
CA PRO A 99 -20.27 12.90 11.04
C PRO A 99 -20.52 11.58 10.29
N GLU A 100 -21.56 11.52 9.47
CA GLU A 100 -21.92 10.33 8.67
C GLU A 100 -20.82 9.98 7.66
N ARG A 101 -20.25 11.00 7.01
CA ARG A 101 -19.17 10.83 6.03
C ARG A 101 -17.88 10.37 6.70
N ARG A 102 -17.62 10.87 7.91
CA ARG A 102 -16.48 10.44 8.71
C ARG A 102 -16.63 8.97 9.13
N GLU A 103 -17.81 8.56 9.56
CA GLU A 103 -18.10 7.18 9.94
C GLU A 103 -17.96 6.23 8.73
N GLU A 104 -18.46 6.61 7.55
CA GLU A 104 -18.30 5.85 6.31
C GLU A 104 -16.81 5.65 5.96
N LEU A 105 -16.00 6.71 6.03
CA LEU A 105 -14.56 6.62 5.79
C LEU A 105 -13.83 5.73 6.80
N LEU A 106 -14.20 5.80 8.06
CA LEU A 106 -13.65 4.93 9.10
C LEU A 106 -14.03 3.46 8.85
N ALA A 107 -15.25 3.19 8.42
CA ALA A 107 -15.68 1.84 8.06
C ALA A 107 -14.88 1.28 6.86
N ILE A 108 -14.64 2.10 5.83
CA ILE A 108 -13.82 1.74 4.68
C ILE A 108 -12.38 1.45 5.14
N ARG A 109 -11.79 2.34 5.94
CA ARG A 109 -10.44 2.16 6.48
C ARG A 109 -10.30 0.84 7.24
N ARG A 110 -11.19 0.59 8.19
CA ARG A 110 -11.21 -0.67 8.96
C ARG A 110 -11.35 -1.90 8.06
N ALA A 111 -12.17 -1.82 7.01
CA ALA A 111 -12.33 -2.91 6.05
C ALA A 111 -11.03 -3.17 5.26
N VAL A 112 -10.34 -2.10 4.85
CA VAL A 112 -9.04 -2.19 4.16
C VAL A 112 -7.96 -2.77 5.09
N GLU A 113 -7.91 -2.33 6.34
CA GLU A 113 -6.94 -2.82 7.35
C GLU A 113 -7.10 -4.31 7.66
N ARG A 114 -8.30 -4.85 7.50
CA ARG A 114 -8.58 -6.30 7.65
C ARG A 114 -8.17 -7.15 6.45
N LEU A 115 -7.81 -6.54 5.32
CA LEU A 115 -7.32 -7.30 4.19
C LEU A 115 -5.95 -7.93 4.51
N PRO A 116 -5.69 -9.16 4.02
CA PRO A 116 -4.35 -9.71 4.05
C PRO A 116 -3.35 -8.73 3.42
N PRO A 117 -2.15 -8.53 3.99
CA PRO A 117 -1.22 -7.49 3.57
C PRO A 117 -0.89 -7.50 2.08
N ARG A 118 -0.75 -8.68 1.44
CA ARG A 118 -0.49 -8.77 -0.01
C ARG A 118 -1.69 -8.36 -0.86
N GLN A 119 -2.91 -8.67 -0.43
CA GLN A 119 -4.15 -8.25 -1.11
C GLN A 119 -4.33 -6.74 -0.98
N ARG A 120 -4.05 -6.18 0.20
CA ARG A 120 -4.05 -4.73 0.44
C ARG A 120 -3.02 -4.03 -0.45
N ALA A 121 -1.77 -4.52 -0.48
CA ALA A 121 -0.72 -3.97 -1.32
C ALA A 121 -1.11 -3.97 -2.81
N ALA A 122 -1.62 -5.08 -3.34
CA ALA A 122 -2.08 -5.18 -4.73
C ALA A 122 -3.18 -4.16 -5.04
N LEU A 123 -4.16 -4.02 -4.14
CA LEU A 123 -5.26 -3.08 -4.29
C LEU A 123 -4.76 -1.63 -4.30
N MET A 124 -3.86 -1.26 -3.38
CA MET A 124 -3.31 0.10 -3.31
C MET A 124 -2.51 0.44 -4.56
N LEU A 125 -1.65 -0.45 -5.04
CA LEU A 125 -0.91 -0.27 -6.29
C LEU A 125 -1.84 -0.09 -7.49
N ARG A 126 -2.93 -0.85 -7.56
CA ARG A 126 -3.90 -0.75 -8.66
C ARG A 126 -4.68 0.55 -8.64
N GLN A 127 -5.22 0.94 -7.47
CA GLN A 127 -6.19 2.02 -7.34
C GLN A 127 -5.54 3.40 -7.22
N PHE A 128 -4.40 3.50 -6.57
CA PHE A 128 -3.77 4.79 -6.27
C PHE A 128 -2.51 5.06 -7.09
N GLU A 129 -1.77 4.00 -7.44
CA GLU A 129 -0.54 4.15 -8.21
C GLU A 129 -0.75 3.86 -9.71
N GLY A 130 -1.94 3.39 -10.09
CA GLY A 130 -2.30 3.14 -11.49
C GLY A 130 -1.52 1.98 -12.13
N PHE A 131 -0.96 1.06 -11.35
CA PHE A 131 -0.16 -0.05 -11.86
C PHE A 131 -1.01 -1.05 -12.65
N GLY A 132 -0.46 -1.53 -13.78
CA GLY A 132 -0.95 -2.70 -14.48
C GLY A 132 -0.68 -3.99 -13.71
N TYR A 133 -1.34 -5.08 -14.05
CA TYR A 133 -1.15 -6.36 -13.33
C TYR A 133 0.27 -6.91 -13.47
N ALA A 134 0.93 -6.69 -14.61
CA ALA A 134 2.33 -7.05 -14.80
C ALA A 134 3.25 -6.28 -13.83
N GLU A 135 3.03 -4.98 -13.67
CA GLU A 135 3.79 -4.15 -12.73
C GLU A 135 3.52 -4.53 -11.27
N ILE A 136 2.26 -4.83 -10.92
CA ILE A 136 1.89 -5.33 -9.60
C ILE A 136 2.57 -6.68 -9.34
N ALA A 137 2.66 -7.56 -10.33
CA ALA A 137 3.37 -8.83 -10.22
C ALA A 137 4.86 -8.60 -9.89
N VAL A 138 5.51 -7.65 -10.56
CA VAL A 138 6.89 -7.25 -10.24
C VAL A 138 6.98 -6.73 -8.82
N ALA A 139 6.11 -5.80 -8.43
CA ALA A 139 6.11 -5.18 -7.09
C ALA A 139 5.88 -6.20 -5.97
N LEU A 140 5.01 -7.18 -6.17
CA LEU A 140 4.71 -8.23 -5.20
C LEU A 140 5.70 -9.43 -5.27
N GLY A 141 6.55 -9.48 -6.30
CA GLY A 141 7.44 -10.62 -6.54
C GLY A 141 6.66 -11.92 -6.83
N GLY A 142 5.72 -11.85 -7.78
CA GLY A 142 4.86 -12.97 -8.16
C GLY A 142 4.51 -12.96 -9.65
N SER A 143 3.45 -13.68 -10.02
CA SER A 143 2.92 -13.74 -11.38
C SER A 143 1.80 -12.70 -11.62
N GLU A 144 1.54 -12.37 -12.87
CA GLU A 144 0.44 -11.49 -13.24
C GLU A 144 -0.92 -12.07 -12.83
N GLN A 145 -1.09 -13.39 -12.98
CA GLN A 145 -2.30 -14.08 -12.52
C GLN A 145 -2.46 -13.96 -11.00
N GLY A 146 -1.36 -14.08 -10.24
CA GLY A 146 -1.36 -13.86 -8.80
C GLY A 146 -1.70 -12.41 -8.42
N ALA A 147 -1.23 -11.43 -9.19
CA ALA A 147 -1.59 -10.01 -9.02
C ALA A 147 -3.10 -9.80 -9.25
N ARG A 148 -3.67 -10.33 -10.34
CA ARG A 148 -5.12 -10.28 -10.62
C ARG A 148 -5.92 -10.91 -9.49
N ALA A 149 -5.51 -12.10 -9.02
CA ALA A 149 -6.19 -12.79 -7.93
C ALA A 149 -6.17 -11.98 -6.63
N ASN A 150 -5.03 -11.38 -6.26
CA ASN A 150 -4.93 -10.53 -5.07
C ASN A 150 -5.86 -9.31 -5.14
N VAL A 151 -5.91 -8.60 -6.27
CA VAL A 151 -6.82 -7.45 -6.45
C VAL A 151 -8.28 -7.90 -6.40
N TYR A 152 -8.64 -8.97 -7.11
CA TYR A 152 -10.01 -9.50 -7.12
C TYR A 152 -10.47 -9.90 -5.71
N GLN A 153 -9.66 -10.64 -4.97
CA GLN A 153 -9.99 -11.08 -3.62
C GLN A 153 -10.11 -9.90 -2.65
N ALA A 154 -9.26 -8.88 -2.79
CA ALA A 154 -9.36 -7.65 -2.01
C ALA A 154 -10.73 -6.96 -2.24
N ILE A 155 -11.11 -6.75 -3.49
CA ILE A 155 -12.38 -6.11 -3.86
C ILE A 155 -13.57 -6.96 -3.36
N LYS A 156 -13.52 -8.28 -3.54
CA LYS A 156 -14.58 -9.20 -3.06
C LYS A 156 -14.79 -9.10 -1.55
N LYS A 157 -13.70 -9.09 -0.78
CA LYS A 157 -13.76 -8.96 0.69
C LYS A 157 -14.30 -7.59 1.12
N LEU A 158 -13.86 -6.50 0.48
CA LEU A 158 -14.36 -5.16 0.77
C LEU A 158 -15.86 -5.04 0.51
N ARG A 159 -16.33 -5.54 -0.63
CA ARG A 159 -17.77 -5.55 -0.97
C ARG A 159 -18.59 -6.33 0.06
N ALA A 160 -18.11 -7.50 0.50
CA ALA A 160 -18.79 -8.29 1.51
C ALA A 160 -18.87 -7.55 2.85
N THR A 161 -17.77 -6.94 3.30
CA THR A 161 -17.70 -6.22 4.57
C THR A 161 -18.56 -4.96 4.56
N LEU A 162 -18.46 -4.12 3.53
CA LEU A 162 -19.17 -2.84 3.43
C LEU A 162 -20.65 -3.03 3.07
N GLY A 163 -20.97 -4.02 2.22
CA GLY A 163 -22.36 -4.34 1.90
C GLY A 163 -23.13 -4.93 3.08
N GLY A 164 -22.48 -5.66 3.97
CA GLY A 164 -23.06 -6.16 5.22
C GLY A 164 -23.31 -5.06 6.26
N ALA A 165 -22.48 -4.01 6.28
CA ALA A 165 -22.69 -2.84 7.14
C ALA A 165 -23.93 -2.04 6.72
N ARG A 166 -24.05 -1.69 5.44
CA ARG A 166 -25.21 -0.95 4.90
C ARG A 166 -26.56 -1.67 5.13
N ARG A 167 -26.57 -3.01 5.11
CA ARG A 167 -27.81 -3.79 5.39
C ARG A 167 -28.20 -3.78 6.86
N ARG A 168 -27.25 -3.60 7.78
CA ARG A 168 -27.53 -3.50 9.23
C ARG A 168 -28.08 -2.12 9.59
N ASP A 169 -27.58 -1.06 8.97
CA ASP A 169 -28.02 0.31 9.22
C ASP A 169 -29.44 0.56 8.63
N ALA A 170 -29.77 -0.07 7.50
CA ALA A 170 -31.10 0.01 6.88
C ALA A 170 -32.19 -0.78 7.65
N LYS A 171 -31.82 -1.56 8.67
CA LYS A 171 -32.75 -2.32 9.52
C LYS A 171 -32.98 -1.70 10.91
N ARG A 172 -32.33 -0.59 11.21
CA ARG A 172 -32.57 0.22 12.42
C ARG A 172 -33.41 1.45 12.14
#